data_ae03145846a5c410be4b5381e4e0f6b6
#
_entry.id   ae03145846a5c410be4b5381e4e0f6b6
#
_cell.length_a   1.000
_cell.length_b   1.000
_cell.length_c   1.000
_cell.angle_alpha   90.00
_cell.angle_beta   90.00
_cell.angle_gamma   90.00
#
_symmetry.space_group_name_H-M   'P 1'
#
loop_
_entity.id
_entity.type
_entity.pdbx_description
1 polymer ?
#
loop_
_entity_poly.entity_id
_entity_poly.type
_entity_poly.pdbx_seq_one_letter_code
_entity_poly.pdbx_strand_id
1 'polypeptide(L)'
;MPITYTISREERLIKAYATGVIRADDLHPFLDALLADPDLGPGLRGLYDASDAAPDITVLQLAEIASRVLHLINRGLGRIAIVAKMSATYRVSKTFSVLARALGIDVEVFTEPHAAEAWLEEVSGSSDTGETPLPR
;
A
#
# COMPACT_ATOMS: atom_id res chain seq x y z
N MET A 1 -15.45 -7.84 8.47
CA MET A 1 -14.70 -6.80 7.73
C MET A 1 -13.81 -7.49 6.70
N PRO A 2 -13.96 -7.18 5.40
CA PRO A 2 -13.13 -7.80 4.37
C PRO A 2 -11.68 -7.32 4.41
N ILE A 3 -11.42 -6.18 5.06
CA ILE A 3 -10.06 -5.66 5.20
C ILE A 3 -9.78 -5.43 6.67
N THR A 4 -8.68 -6.02 7.15
CA THR A 4 -8.21 -5.80 8.52
C THR A 4 -6.77 -5.30 8.45
N TYR A 5 -6.33 -4.60 9.51
CA TYR A 5 -4.95 -4.13 9.53
C TYR A 5 -4.43 -4.05 10.95
N THR A 6 -3.11 -4.04 11.06
CA THR A 6 -2.39 -3.75 12.29
C THR A 6 -1.28 -2.76 11.99
N ILE A 7 -0.92 -1.95 12.97
CA ILE A 7 0.23 -1.06 12.87
C ILE A 7 1.23 -1.48 13.94
N SER A 8 2.45 -1.83 13.50
CA SER A 8 3.55 -2.12 14.40
C SER A 8 4.54 -0.96 14.34
N ARG A 9 4.61 -0.19 15.41
CA ARG A 9 5.56 0.93 15.47
C ARG A 9 6.99 0.41 15.60
N GLU A 10 7.15 -0.74 16.23
CA GLU A 10 8.45 -1.37 16.38
C GLU A 10 9.03 -1.76 15.02
N GLU A 11 8.21 -2.39 14.17
CA GLU A 11 8.62 -2.78 12.83
C GLU A 11 8.47 -1.66 11.82
N ARG A 12 7.82 -0.58 12.21
CA ARG A 12 7.48 0.54 11.32
C ARG A 12 6.68 0.08 10.13
N LEU A 13 5.68 -0.73 10.39
CA LEU A 13 4.97 -1.42 9.33
C LEU A 13 3.48 -1.46 9.61
N ILE A 14 2.70 -1.08 8.59
CA ILE A 14 1.26 -1.31 8.56
C ILE A 14 1.04 -2.56 7.73
N LYS A 15 0.42 -3.57 8.32
CA LYS A 15 0.05 -4.79 7.59
C LYS A 15 -1.46 -4.82 7.44
N ALA A 16 -1.93 -4.82 6.21
CA ALA A 16 -3.35 -4.95 5.89
C ALA A 16 -3.59 -6.24 5.15
N TYR A 17 -4.69 -6.88 5.42
CA TYR A 17 -5.07 -8.13 4.79
C TYR A 17 -6.49 -8.02 4.26
N ALA A 18 -6.67 -8.32 2.98
CA ALA A 18 -7.96 -8.26 2.30
C ALA A 18 -8.37 -9.66 1.87
N THR A 19 -9.67 -9.98 2.03
CA THR A 19 -10.18 -11.29 1.67
C THR A 19 -11.57 -11.14 1.05
N GLY A 20 -11.85 -11.98 0.05
CA GLY A 20 -13.13 -11.96 -0.63
C GLY A 20 -13.24 -10.86 -1.66
N VAL A 21 -14.46 -10.51 -2.03
CA VAL A 21 -14.70 -9.44 -2.99
C VAL A 21 -14.49 -8.10 -2.32
N ILE A 22 -13.61 -7.28 -2.88
CA ILE A 22 -13.28 -5.96 -2.34
C ILE A 22 -13.82 -4.89 -3.28
N ARG A 23 -14.66 -4.03 -2.75
CA ARG A 23 -15.23 -2.89 -3.48
C ARG A 23 -14.66 -1.59 -2.93
N ALA A 24 -14.89 -0.50 -3.68
CA ALA A 24 -14.46 0.82 -3.22
C ALA A 24 -15.07 1.14 -1.85
N ASP A 25 -16.32 0.72 -1.63
CA ASP A 25 -17.01 0.96 -0.35
C ASP A 25 -16.35 0.23 0.83
N ASP A 26 -15.54 -0.80 0.56
CA ASP A 26 -14.77 -1.47 1.61
C ASP A 26 -13.46 -0.74 1.89
N LEU A 27 -12.89 -0.13 0.85
CA LEU A 27 -11.61 0.56 0.98
C LEU A 27 -11.75 1.93 1.64
N HIS A 28 -12.83 2.65 1.39
CA HIS A 28 -13.00 3.97 1.97
C HIS A 28 -12.98 3.96 3.49
N PRO A 29 -13.76 3.09 4.18
CA PRO A 29 -13.69 3.04 5.65
C PRO A 29 -12.33 2.58 6.16
N PHE A 30 -11.67 1.69 5.43
CA PHE A 30 -10.33 1.23 5.81
C PHE A 30 -9.33 2.39 5.79
N LEU A 31 -9.36 3.18 4.72
CA LEU A 31 -8.47 4.34 4.61
C LEU A 31 -8.80 5.40 5.65
N ASP A 32 -10.09 5.62 5.91
CA ASP A 32 -10.52 6.55 6.93
C ASP A 32 -10.04 6.12 8.32
N ALA A 33 -10.10 4.81 8.60
CA ALA A 33 -9.64 4.27 9.88
C ALA A 33 -8.13 4.48 10.05
N LEU A 34 -7.37 4.26 8.97
CA LEU A 34 -5.93 4.50 9.01
C LEU A 34 -5.61 5.97 9.28
N LEU A 35 -6.32 6.88 8.59
CA LEU A 35 -6.09 8.31 8.79
C LEU A 35 -6.39 8.76 10.20
N ALA A 36 -7.35 8.11 10.85
CA ALA A 36 -7.74 8.45 12.22
C ALA A 36 -6.92 7.70 13.27
N ASP A 37 -6.09 6.76 12.86
CA ASP A 37 -5.35 5.92 13.80
C ASP A 37 -4.22 6.72 14.44
N PRO A 38 -4.16 6.79 15.78
CA PRO A 38 -3.10 7.56 16.45
C PRO A 38 -1.70 7.01 16.23
N ASP A 39 -1.58 5.77 15.80
CA ASP A 39 -0.27 5.17 15.51
C ASP A 39 0.24 5.48 14.10
N LEU A 40 -0.58 6.12 13.27
CA LEU A 40 -0.14 6.54 11.95
C LEU A 40 0.84 7.71 12.10
N GLY A 41 1.99 7.61 11.46
CA GLY A 41 3.00 8.66 11.55
C GLY A 41 4.18 8.39 10.64
N PRO A 42 5.19 9.27 10.71
CA PRO A 42 6.36 9.17 9.81
C PRO A 42 7.14 7.88 10.03
N GLY A 43 7.73 7.40 8.95
CA GLY A 43 8.60 6.24 8.99
C GLY A 43 7.89 4.91 8.82
N LEU A 44 6.56 4.91 8.72
CA LEU A 44 5.83 3.68 8.48
C LEU A 44 5.85 3.31 7.00
N ARG A 45 5.81 2.01 6.74
CA ARG A 45 5.66 1.46 5.39
C ARG A 45 4.41 0.60 5.38
N GLY A 46 3.82 0.40 4.22
CA GLY A 46 2.57 -0.35 4.12
C GLY A 46 2.74 -1.64 3.35
N LEU A 47 2.15 -2.72 3.86
CA LEU A 47 2.05 -3.99 3.17
C LEU A 47 0.58 -4.34 3.07
N TYR A 48 0.06 -4.39 1.85
CA TYR A 48 -1.34 -4.71 1.60
C TYR A 48 -1.38 -6.09 0.94
N ASP A 49 -1.83 -7.08 1.70
CA ASP A 49 -1.88 -8.45 1.22
C ASP A 49 -3.26 -8.74 0.64
N ALA A 50 -3.34 -8.77 -0.68
CA ALA A 50 -4.54 -9.04 -1.45
C ALA A 50 -4.51 -10.44 -2.07
N SER A 51 -3.71 -11.37 -1.50
CA SER A 51 -3.56 -12.72 -2.03
C SER A 51 -4.91 -13.46 -2.10
N ASP A 52 -5.79 -13.19 -1.15
CA ASP A 52 -7.08 -13.86 -1.06
C ASP A 52 -8.25 -12.95 -1.45
N ALA A 53 -7.95 -11.86 -2.14
CA ALA A 53 -8.95 -10.86 -2.50
C ALA A 53 -9.22 -10.86 -3.99
N ALA A 54 -10.45 -10.50 -4.34
CA ALA A 54 -10.86 -10.29 -5.73
C ALA A 54 -11.49 -8.91 -5.82
N PRO A 55 -10.82 -7.93 -6.45
CA PRO A 55 -11.35 -6.57 -6.49
C PRO A 55 -12.46 -6.41 -7.51
N ASP A 56 -13.48 -5.66 -7.12
CA ASP A 56 -14.57 -5.24 -7.99
C ASP A 56 -14.58 -3.72 -7.94
N ILE A 57 -13.63 -3.11 -8.63
CA ILE A 57 -13.34 -1.68 -8.54
C ILE A 57 -13.08 -1.14 -9.94
N THR A 58 -13.75 -0.05 -10.29
CA THR A 58 -13.55 0.58 -11.61
C THR A 58 -12.27 1.41 -11.61
N VAL A 59 -11.80 1.76 -12.82
CA VAL A 59 -10.60 2.59 -12.97
C VAL A 59 -10.79 3.96 -12.30
N LEU A 60 -11.98 4.55 -12.47
CA LEU A 60 -12.27 5.84 -11.81
C LEU A 60 -12.20 5.72 -10.30
N GLN A 61 -12.71 4.61 -9.76
CA GLN A 61 -12.64 4.36 -8.32
C GLN A 61 -11.20 4.15 -7.88
N LEU A 62 -10.38 3.49 -8.69
CA LEU A 62 -8.96 3.33 -8.37
C LEU A 62 -8.26 4.68 -8.30
N ALA A 63 -8.58 5.59 -9.21
CA ALA A 63 -7.99 6.93 -9.18
C ALA A 63 -8.39 7.68 -7.91
N GLU A 64 -9.64 7.55 -7.50
CA GLU A 64 -10.13 8.17 -6.28
C GLU A 64 -9.43 7.59 -5.05
N ILE A 65 -9.26 6.27 -5.03
CA ILE A 65 -8.56 5.59 -3.95
C ILE A 65 -7.11 6.07 -3.86
N ALA A 66 -6.45 6.23 -5.02
CA ALA A 66 -5.07 6.74 -5.03
C ALA A 66 -4.99 8.14 -4.42
N SER A 67 -5.97 9.00 -4.72
CA SER A 67 -6.03 10.33 -4.11
C SER A 67 -6.17 10.26 -2.61
N ARG A 68 -6.95 9.33 -2.11
CA ARG A 68 -7.12 9.15 -0.67
C ARG A 68 -5.85 8.61 -0.01
N VAL A 69 -5.16 7.69 -0.70
CA VAL A 69 -3.90 7.15 -0.20
C VAL A 69 -2.86 8.27 -0.07
N LEU A 70 -2.92 9.27 -0.95
CA LEU A 70 -2.01 10.39 -0.88
C LEU A 70 -2.10 11.11 0.46
N HIS A 71 -3.27 11.14 1.08
CA HIS A 71 -3.41 11.74 2.42
C HIS A 71 -2.59 10.97 3.46
N LEU A 72 -2.51 9.63 3.31
CA LEU A 72 -1.67 8.83 4.20
C LEU A 72 -0.19 9.16 3.98
N ILE A 73 0.21 9.33 2.73
CA ILE A 73 1.59 9.70 2.40
C ILE A 73 1.93 11.05 3.04
N ASN A 74 1.00 11.99 2.99
CA ASN A 74 1.19 13.30 3.59
C ASN A 74 1.30 13.23 5.11
N ARG A 75 0.81 12.15 5.72
CA ARG A 75 0.92 11.91 7.16
C ARG A 75 2.19 11.13 7.52
N GLY A 76 3.02 10.80 6.54
CA GLY A 76 4.31 10.19 6.77
C GLY A 76 4.46 8.76 6.32
N LEU A 77 3.42 8.16 5.71
CA LEU A 77 3.53 6.81 5.17
C LEU A 77 4.51 6.83 4.00
N GLY A 78 5.43 5.88 3.98
CA GLY A 78 6.42 5.75 2.92
C GLY A 78 5.97 4.78 1.84
N ARG A 79 6.82 3.81 1.53
CA ARG A 79 6.53 2.83 0.48
C ARG A 79 5.34 1.96 0.80
N ILE A 80 4.64 1.53 -0.24
CA ILE A 80 3.52 0.60 -0.14
C ILE A 80 3.80 -0.57 -1.06
N ALA A 81 3.77 -1.78 -0.50
CA ALA A 81 3.87 -3.02 -1.27
C ALA A 81 2.50 -3.69 -1.31
N ILE A 82 2.10 -4.13 -2.48
CA ILE A 82 0.84 -4.86 -2.67
C ILE A 82 1.19 -6.28 -3.09
N VAL A 83 0.62 -7.27 -2.41
CA VAL A 83 0.78 -8.67 -2.80
C VAL A 83 -0.51 -9.13 -3.48
N ALA A 84 -0.40 -9.61 -4.72
CA ALA A 84 -1.55 -10.01 -5.51
C ALA A 84 -1.16 -11.25 -6.33
N LYS A 85 -1.74 -12.40 -5.98
CA LYS A 85 -1.40 -13.68 -6.64
C LYS A 85 -2.27 -13.99 -7.83
N MET A 86 -3.57 -13.67 -7.74
CA MET A 86 -4.51 -13.97 -8.82
C MET A 86 -4.34 -12.97 -9.96
N SER A 87 -4.46 -13.46 -11.20
CA SER A 87 -4.23 -12.63 -12.38
C SER A 87 -5.07 -11.37 -12.40
N ALA A 88 -6.37 -11.48 -12.10
CA ALA A 88 -7.26 -10.33 -12.11
C ALA A 88 -6.86 -9.33 -11.03
N THR A 89 -6.54 -9.82 -9.84
CA THR A 89 -6.11 -8.97 -8.73
C THR A 89 -4.79 -8.29 -9.06
N TYR A 90 -3.89 -9.02 -9.69
CA TYR A 90 -2.60 -8.47 -10.10
C TYR A 90 -2.79 -7.31 -11.09
N ARG A 91 -3.66 -7.52 -12.11
CA ARG A 91 -3.89 -6.48 -13.12
C ARG A 91 -4.49 -5.21 -12.51
N VAL A 92 -5.48 -5.38 -11.63
CA VAL A 92 -6.10 -4.22 -10.96
C VAL A 92 -5.06 -3.51 -10.09
N SER A 93 -4.23 -4.28 -9.38
CA SER A 93 -3.19 -3.71 -8.53
C SER A 93 -2.14 -2.96 -9.35
N LYS A 94 -1.78 -3.49 -10.52
CA LYS A 94 -0.85 -2.79 -11.41
C LYS A 94 -1.46 -1.49 -11.94
N THR A 95 -2.74 -1.50 -12.29
CA THR A 95 -3.43 -0.28 -12.72
C THR A 95 -3.40 0.75 -11.60
N PHE A 96 -3.71 0.32 -10.38
CA PHE A 96 -3.64 1.21 -9.22
C PHE A 96 -2.22 1.79 -9.07
N SER A 97 -1.19 0.95 -9.22
CA SER A 97 0.19 1.41 -9.03
C SER A 97 0.57 2.49 -10.04
N VAL A 98 0.09 2.36 -11.28
CA VAL A 98 0.35 3.39 -12.30
C VAL A 98 -0.30 4.71 -11.89
N LEU A 99 -1.56 4.67 -11.47
CA LEU A 99 -2.28 5.87 -11.05
C LEU A 99 -1.64 6.50 -9.82
N ALA A 100 -1.25 5.68 -8.85
CA ALA A 100 -0.63 6.16 -7.61
C ALA A 100 0.74 6.77 -7.87
N ARG A 101 1.54 6.16 -8.73
CA ARG A 101 2.86 6.70 -9.06
C ARG A 101 2.76 8.05 -9.75
N ALA A 102 1.72 8.25 -10.54
CA ALA A 102 1.48 9.55 -11.16
C ALA A 102 1.27 10.65 -10.12
N LEU A 103 0.83 10.28 -8.92
CA LEU A 103 0.66 11.20 -7.80
C LEU A 103 1.90 11.27 -6.90
N GLY A 104 2.97 10.58 -7.26
CA GLY A 104 4.21 10.59 -6.48
C GLY A 104 4.26 9.55 -5.37
N ILE A 105 3.33 8.60 -5.37
CA ILE A 105 3.30 7.55 -4.36
C ILE A 105 4.22 6.41 -4.79
N ASP A 106 5.10 5.96 -3.88
CA ASP A 106 6.04 4.87 -4.15
C ASP A 106 5.35 3.56 -3.82
N VAL A 107 4.82 2.88 -4.84
CA VAL A 107 4.06 1.65 -4.68
C VAL A 107 4.54 0.61 -5.70
N GLU A 108 4.63 -0.65 -5.26
CA GLU A 108 5.06 -1.76 -6.12
C GLU A 108 4.15 -2.95 -5.87
N VAL A 109 3.95 -3.76 -6.90
CA VAL A 109 3.08 -4.95 -6.83
C VAL A 109 3.92 -6.20 -6.95
N PHE A 110 3.67 -7.17 -6.07
CA PHE A 110 4.40 -8.42 -6.00
C PHE A 110 3.43 -9.59 -6.03
N THR A 111 3.90 -10.74 -6.49
CA THR A 111 3.12 -11.98 -6.45
C THR A 111 3.48 -12.82 -5.22
N GLU A 112 4.60 -12.53 -4.56
CA GLU A 112 5.09 -13.27 -3.39
C GLU A 112 5.32 -12.35 -2.22
N PRO A 113 4.84 -12.74 -1.01
CA PRO A 113 5.03 -11.90 0.18
C PRO A 113 6.49 -11.62 0.51
N HIS A 114 7.38 -12.61 0.28
CA HIS A 114 8.81 -12.43 0.57
C HIS A 114 9.42 -11.30 -0.24
N ALA A 115 9.07 -11.23 -1.52
CA ALA A 115 9.59 -10.18 -2.39
C ALA A 115 9.10 -8.81 -1.93
N ALA A 116 7.83 -8.75 -1.51
CA ALA A 116 7.25 -7.50 -1.01
C ALA A 116 7.96 -7.03 0.26
N GLU A 117 8.16 -7.94 1.20
CA GLU A 117 8.81 -7.63 2.46
C GLU A 117 10.26 -7.19 2.24
N ALA A 118 10.98 -7.88 1.35
CA ALA A 118 12.35 -7.52 1.04
C ALA A 118 12.45 -6.12 0.44
N TRP A 119 11.52 -5.79 -0.46
CA TRP A 119 11.51 -4.47 -1.08
C TRP A 119 11.23 -3.38 -0.05
N LEU A 120 10.33 -3.63 0.88
CA LEU A 120 10.03 -2.67 1.95
C LEU A 120 11.24 -2.46 2.86
N GLU A 121 12.01 -3.51 3.11
CA GLU A 121 13.20 -3.41 3.95
C GLU A 121 14.33 -2.66 3.28
N GLU A 122 14.41 -2.68 1.95
CA GLU A 122 15.42 -1.92 1.23
C GLU A 122 15.34 -0.44 1.57
N VAL A 123 14.12 0.07 1.71
CA VAL A 123 13.92 1.49 2.07
C VAL A 123 14.52 1.76 3.43
N SER A 124 14.30 0.85 4.39
CA SER A 124 14.84 1.01 5.74
C SER A 124 16.37 0.98 5.73
N GLY A 125 16.96 0.19 4.86
CA GLY A 125 18.39 -0.01 4.84
C GLY A 125 19.13 1.11 4.16
N SER A 126 18.51 1.82 3.27
CA SER A 126 19.21 2.90 2.62
C SER A 126 18.96 4.18 3.34
N SER A 127 19.01 4.53 3.07
CA SER A 127 19.11 5.50 3.06
C SER A 127 19.29 6.27 2.75
N ASP A 128 19.21 5.85 2.72
CA ASP A 128 19.42 6.49 2.24
C ASP A 128 19.81 7.03 1.65
N THR A 129 19.81 6.76 1.68
CA THR A 129 20.15 7.22 0.97
C THR A 129 20.33 7.70 0.30
N GLY A 130 20.18 7.61 0.23
CA GLY A 130 20.26 8.08 -0.44
C GLY A 130 20.51 8.26 -0.98
N GLU A 131 20.31 8.10 -0.81
CA GLU A 131 20.49 8.29 -1.45
C GLU A 131 20.84 8.49 -2.16
N THR A 132 20.81 8.34 -1.89
CA THR A 132 20.98 8.55 -2.64
C THR A 132 21.31 8.74 -3.36
N PRO A 133 21.36 8.72 -3.33
CA PRO A 133 21.54 8.92 -4.16
C PRO A 133 21.87 9.14 -4.93
N LEU A 134 21.72 9.17 -4.77
CA LEU A 134 22.01 9.42 -5.54
C LEU A 134 22.59 9.64 -6.15
N PRO A 135 22.77 9.71 -6.28
CA PRO A 135 23.28 9.84 -6.80
C PRO A 135 23.86 9.85 -7.22
N ARG A 136 23.46 9.53 -6.96
CA ARG A 136 24.25 9.52 -7.26
C ARG A 136 24.61 9.49 -8.24
#